data_a9217622e9fae357172d3a65cda40a9c
#
_entry.id   a9217622e9fae357172d3a65cda40a9c
#
_cell.length_a   1.000
_cell.length_b   1.000
_cell.length_c   1.000
_cell.angle_alpha   90.00
_cell.angle_beta   90.00
_cell.angle_gamma   90.00
#
_symmetry.space_group_name_H-M   'P 1'
#
loop_
_entity.id
_entity.type
_entity.pdbx_description
1 polymer ?
#
loop_
_entity_poly.entity_id
_entity_poly.type
_entity_poly.pdbx_seq_one_letter_code
_entity_poly.pdbx_strand_id
1 'polypeptide(L)'
;MYPLSIFDVFKEKTMRNYQIWLADTLIGTTLLEKADPPMGSVFGRIRPMIEGFGYDYVKQSYSSRHIGFDDYPEDKAISTRETKLLRVVTPEGKVIESLGNQIIGMDSDVFDVHLEGVGYPFYAEEFLKHCTDYEDFLKK
;
A
#
# COMPACT_ATOMS: atom_id res chain seq x y z
N MET A 1 24.87 1.21 24.95
CA MET A 1 23.92 1.53 23.88
C MET A 1 24.50 2.60 22.96
N TYR A 2 24.51 2.33 21.66
CA TYR A 2 25.02 3.27 20.69
C TYR A 2 23.88 4.14 20.18
N PRO A 3 24.07 5.45 20.03
CA PRO A 3 23.05 6.29 19.43
C PRO A 3 22.85 5.87 17.97
N LEU A 4 21.60 5.93 17.52
CA LEU A 4 21.30 5.67 16.12
C LEU A 4 21.96 6.74 15.26
N SER A 5 22.62 6.31 14.18
CA SER A 5 23.12 7.24 13.19
C SER A 5 21.96 7.83 12.40
N ILE A 6 22.21 8.96 11.74
CA ILE A 6 21.20 9.55 10.86
C ILE A 6 20.83 8.58 9.74
N PHE A 7 21.77 7.75 9.30
CA PHE A 7 21.53 6.73 8.30
C PHE A 7 20.55 5.66 8.82
N ASP A 8 20.71 5.23 10.08
CA ASP A 8 19.83 4.23 10.68
C ASP A 8 18.41 4.75 10.83
N VAL A 9 18.26 6.00 11.25
CA VAL A 9 16.95 6.65 11.37
C VAL A 9 16.27 6.73 10.01
N PHE A 10 17.02 7.11 8.98
CA PHE A 10 16.53 7.20 7.62
C PHE A 10 16.09 5.83 7.09
N LYS A 11 16.89 4.80 7.37
CA LYS A 11 16.59 3.42 6.96
C LYS A 11 15.31 2.92 7.63
N GLU A 12 15.12 3.21 8.90
CA GLU A 12 13.90 2.83 9.60
C GLU A 12 12.67 3.41 8.92
N LYS A 13 12.71 4.68 8.53
CA LYS A 13 11.60 5.33 7.83
C LYS A 13 11.33 4.72 6.45
N THR A 14 12.39 4.28 5.74
CA THR A 14 12.24 3.74 4.39
C THR A 14 11.84 2.27 4.37
N MET A 15 12.02 1.54 5.49
CA MET A 15 11.77 0.11 5.58
C MET A 15 10.67 -0.23 6.58
N ARG A 16 9.72 0.66 6.72
CA ARG A 16 8.61 0.45 7.65
C ARG A 16 7.64 -0.56 7.07
N ASN A 17 7.10 -1.40 7.95
CA ASN A 17 6.05 -2.35 7.59
C ASN A 17 4.69 -1.76 7.93
N TYR A 18 3.84 -1.66 6.93
CA TYR A 18 2.48 -1.19 7.09
C TYR A 18 1.54 -2.37 7.07
N GLN A 19 0.55 -2.35 7.94
CA GLN A 19 -0.48 -3.39 7.97
C GLN A 19 -1.60 -3.03 7.00
N ILE A 20 -2.12 -4.05 6.32
CA ILE A 20 -3.22 -3.90 5.37
C ILE A 20 -4.44 -4.62 5.93
N TRP A 21 -5.50 -3.86 6.16
CA TRP A 21 -6.76 -4.39 6.70
C TRP A 21 -7.87 -4.24 5.68
N LEU A 22 -8.63 -5.30 5.50
CA LEU A 22 -9.88 -5.26 4.75
C LEU A 22 -11.01 -5.55 5.73
N ALA A 23 -11.80 -4.53 6.02
CA ALA A 23 -12.78 -4.56 7.11
C ALA A 23 -12.09 -4.97 8.42
N ASP A 24 -12.46 -6.08 9.03
CA ASP A 24 -11.92 -6.55 10.31
C ASP A 24 -10.74 -7.49 10.16
N THR A 25 -10.29 -7.76 8.93
CA THR A 25 -9.31 -8.79 8.67
C THR A 25 -7.97 -8.19 8.30
N LEU A 26 -6.92 -8.58 9.02
CA LEU A 26 -5.54 -8.24 8.65
C LEU A 26 -5.12 -9.17 7.51
N ILE A 27 -5.07 -8.64 6.29
CA ILE A 27 -4.81 -9.46 5.10
C ILE A 27 -3.34 -9.56 4.74
N GLY A 28 -2.52 -8.62 5.20
CA GLY A 28 -1.10 -8.66 4.89
C GLY A 28 -0.37 -7.41 5.35
N THR A 29 0.87 -7.29 4.88
CA THR A 29 1.72 -6.12 5.12
C THR A 29 2.31 -5.65 3.81
N THR A 30 2.86 -4.44 3.82
CA THR A 30 3.55 -3.86 2.67
C THR A 30 4.61 -2.88 3.14
N LEU A 31 5.64 -2.72 2.34
CA LEU A 31 6.66 -1.69 2.59
C LEU A 31 6.31 -0.36 1.92
N LEU A 32 5.27 -0.32 1.08
CA LEU A 32 4.92 0.84 0.27
C LEU A 32 6.15 1.39 -0.46
N GLU A 33 6.85 0.52 -1.16
CA GLU A 33 8.18 0.76 -1.73
C GLU A 33 8.17 1.60 -3.00
N LYS A 34 7.01 1.86 -3.58
CA LYS A 34 6.87 2.63 -4.82
C LYS A 34 6.01 3.87 -4.59
N ALA A 35 6.26 4.92 -5.35
CA ALA A 35 5.57 6.19 -5.13
C ALA A 35 5.51 7.06 -6.37
N ASP A 36 4.51 7.94 -6.35
CA ASP A 36 4.39 9.08 -7.27
C ASP A 36 4.07 10.31 -6.42
N PRO A 37 5.11 10.98 -5.84
CA PRO A 37 4.89 12.08 -4.90
C PRO A 37 4.03 13.23 -5.41
N PRO A 38 4.17 13.70 -6.67
CA PRO A 38 3.30 14.78 -7.16
C PRO A 38 1.81 14.45 -7.10
N MET A 39 1.47 13.17 -7.27
CA MET A 39 0.07 12.72 -7.22
C MET A 39 -0.36 12.33 -5.80
N GLY A 40 0.54 12.39 -4.83
CA GLY A 40 0.25 11.91 -3.49
C GLY A 40 0.02 10.42 -3.43
N SER A 41 0.56 9.66 -4.40
CA SER A 41 0.35 8.22 -4.49
C SER A 41 1.51 7.47 -3.88
N VAL A 42 1.18 6.35 -3.24
CA VAL A 42 2.17 5.40 -2.75
C VAL A 42 1.58 4.00 -2.90
N PHE A 43 2.42 3.05 -3.27
CA PHE A 43 1.96 1.68 -3.49
C PHE A 43 3.07 0.69 -3.23
N GLY A 44 2.68 -0.54 -2.99
CA GLY A 44 3.65 -1.57 -2.69
C GLY A 44 3.08 -2.96 -2.76
N ARG A 45 3.99 -3.93 -2.83
CA ARG A 45 3.65 -5.33 -2.88
C ARG A 45 3.01 -5.76 -1.57
N ILE A 46 1.91 -6.50 -1.68
CA ILE A 46 1.25 -7.11 -0.53
C ILE A 46 2.00 -8.39 -0.17
N ARG A 47 2.40 -8.48 1.10
CA ARG A 47 2.93 -9.71 1.69
C ARG A 47 1.80 -10.34 2.47
N PRO A 48 1.19 -11.43 1.96
CA PRO A 48 -0.03 -11.96 2.57
C PRO A 48 0.18 -12.53 3.96
N MET A 49 -0.81 -12.33 4.81
CA MET A 49 -0.87 -12.96 6.14
C MET A 49 -2.07 -13.89 6.26
N ILE A 50 -2.74 -14.14 5.15
CA ILE A 50 -3.89 -15.03 5.07
C ILE A 50 -3.52 -16.18 4.13
N GLU A 51 -3.78 -17.40 4.57
CA GLU A 51 -3.64 -18.56 3.72
C GLU A 51 -4.66 -18.49 2.60
N GLY A 52 -4.21 -18.79 1.37
CA GLY A 52 -5.09 -18.73 0.21
C GLY A 52 -5.32 -17.34 -0.35
N PHE A 53 -4.53 -16.34 0.06
CA PHE A 53 -4.65 -15.01 -0.51
C PHE A 53 -4.31 -15.04 -2.00
N GLY A 54 -5.14 -14.39 -2.80
CA GLY A 54 -4.96 -14.30 -4.25
C GLY A 54 -6.22 -13.80 -4.91
N TYR A 55 -6.33 -14.06 -6.20
CA TYR A 55 -7.44 -13.60 -7.03
C TYR A 55 -8.80 -14.00 -6.46
N ASP A 56 -8.99 -15.29 -6.16
CA ASP A 56 -10.28 -15.78 -5.67
C ASP A 56 -10.65 -15.14 -4.32
N TYR A 57 -9.69 -15.00 -3.44
CA TYR A 57 -9.91 -14.38 -2.14
C TYR A 57 -10.36 -12.92 -2.28
N VAL A 58 -9.64 -12.15 -3.10
CA VAL A 58 -9.95 -10.73 -3.31
C VAL A 58 -11.32 -10.59 -3.97
N LYS A 59 -11.57 -11.36 -5.01
CA LYS A 59 -12.85 -11.32 -5.74
C LYS A 59 -14.01 -11.63 -4.80
N GLN A 60 -13.92 -12.70 -4.04
CA GLN A 60 -14.98 -13.10 -3.11
C GLN A 60 -15.18 -12.07 -2.01
N SER A 61 -14.10 -11.55 -1.45
CA SER A 61 -14.17 -10.57 -0.36
C SER A 61 -14.84 -9.27 -0.80
N TYR A 62 -14.54 -8.82 -2.02
CA TYR A 62 -15.15 -7.61 -2.57
C TYR A 62 -16.59 -7.85 -3.02
N SER A 63 -16.85 -8.99 -3.67
CA SER A 63 -18.20 -9.34 -4.11
C SER A 63 -19.18 -9.44 -2.94
N SER A 64 -18.76 -10.08 -1.86
CA SER A 64 -19.62 -10.27 -0.68
C SER A 64 -19.96 -8.94 0.03
N ARG A 65 -19.16 -7.91 -0.21
CA ARG A 65 -19.38 -6.59 0.37
C ARG A 65 -19.98 -5.61 -0.64
N HIS A 66 -20.32 -6.08 -1.83
CA HIS A 66 -20.86 -5.26 -2.92
C HIS A 66 -19.93 -4.11 -3.33
N ILE A 67 -18.62 -4.34 -3.25
CA ILE A 67 -17.62 -3.39 -3.72
C ILE A 67 -17.18 -3.81 -5.12
N GLY A 68 -17.19 -2.85 -6.05
CA GLY A 68 -16.88 -3.14 -7.45
C GLY A 68 -15.42 -3.44 -7.72
N PHE A 69 -15.17 -4.08 -8.84
CA PHE A 69 -13.82 -4.36 -9.33
C PHE A 69 -13.87 -4.65 -10.82
N ASP A 70 -12.73 -4.47 -11.47
CA ASP A 70 -12.53 -4.92 -12.86
C ASP A 70 -11.95 -6.32 -12.81
N ASP A 71 -12.58 -7.24 -13.48
CA ASP A 71 -12.28 -8.67 -13.38
C ASP A 71 -11.73 -9.19 -14.71
N TYR A 72 -10.60 -9.90 -14.61
CA TYR A 72 -9.95 -10.54 -15.75
C TYR A 72 -9.73 -12.01 -15.42
N PRO A 73 -10.83 -12.81 -15.42
CA PRO A 73 -10.77 -14.18 -14.89
C PRO A 73 -9.84 -15.11 -15.67
N GLU A 74 -9.64 -14.88 -16.97
CA GLU A 74 -8.72 -15.70 -17.76
C GLU A 74 -7.28 -15.59 -17.26
N ASP A 75 -6.90 -14.39 -16.81
CA ASP A 75 -5.56 -14.13 -16.28
C ASP A 75 -5.50 -14.25 -14.76
N LYS A 76 -6.64 -14.50 -14.12
CA LYS A 76 -6.78 -14.44 -12.65
C LYS A 76 -6.24 -13.14 -12.12
N ALA A 77 -6.62 -12.05 -12.76
CA ALA A 77 -6.23 -10.70 -12.45
C ALA A 77 -7.44 -9.87 -12.02
N ILE A 78 -7.22 -8.91 -11.14
CA ILE A 78 -8.28 -8.09 -10.59
C ILE A 78 -7.73 -6.71 -10.23
N SER A 79 -8.57 -5.69 -10.48
CA SER A 79 -8.28 -4.32 -10.05
C SER A 79 -9.52 -3.83 -9.31
N THR A 80 -9.42 -3.66 -8.00
CA THR A 80 -10.58 -3.31 -7.19
C THR A 80 -10.89 -1.82 -7.25
N ARG A 81 -12.15 -1.48 -7.03
CA ARG A 81 -12.54 -0.09 -6.85
C ARG A 81 -12.11 0.39 -5.48
N GLU A 82 -12.04 1.70 -5.32
CA GLU A 82 -11.66 2.32 -4.07
C GLU A 82 -12.70 2.06 -3.00
N THR A 83 -12.23 1.79 -1.78
CA THR A 83 -13.12 1.61 -0.65
C THR A 83 -12.41 2.01 0.64
N LYS A 84 -13.15 2.59 1.57
CA LYS A 84 -12.63 2.92 2.91
C LYS A 84 -12.51 1.69 3.80
N LEU A 85 -13.06 0.55 3.37
CA LEU A 85 -12.89 -0.71 4.10
C LEU A 85 -11.48 -1.27 3.96
N LEU A 86 -10.75 -0.86 2.91
CA LEU A 86 -9.35 -1.21 2.74
C LEU A 86 -8.51 -0.13 3.41
N ARG A 87 -7.84 -0.48 4.50
CA ARG A 87 -7.07 0.47 5.30
C ARG A 87 -5.62 0.02 5.38
N VAL A 88 -4.72 0.99 5.30
CA VAL A 88 -3.29 0.75 5.52
C VAL A 88 -2.89 1.52 6.76
N VAL A 89 -2.22 0.83 7.68
CA VAL A 89 -1.96 1.33 9.03
C VAL A 89 -0.46 1.37 9.27
N THR A 90 0.02 2.48 9.80
CA THR A 90 1.44 2.65 10.13
C THR A 90 1.85 1.72 11.28
N PRO A 91 3.15 1.49 11.46
CA PRO A 91 3.63 0.72 12.62
C PRO A 91 3.19 1.29 13.97
N GLU A 92 2.90 2.59 14.05
CA GLU A 92 2.39 3.24 15.26
C GLU A 92 0.88 3.08 15.43
N GLY A 93 0.19 2.43 14.50
CA GLY A 93 -1.24 2.20 14.59
C GLY A 93 -2.11 3.29 13.98
N LYS A 94 -1.52 4.21 13.21
CA LYS A 94 -2.28 5.29 12.56
C LYS A 94 -2.77 4.84 11.19
N VAL A 95 -4.06 5.00 10.92
CA VAL A 95 -4.62 4.76 9.59
C VAL A 95 -4.16 5.86 8.64
N ILE A 96 -3.60 5.47 7.49
CA ILE A 96 -3.20 6.43 6.47
C ILE A 96 -4.44 6.88 5.71
N GLU A 97 -4.75 8.16 5.81
CA GLU A 97 -5.88 8.74 5.09
C GLU A 97 -5.49 9.02 3.64
N SER A 98 -6.38 8.68 2.71
CA SER A 98 -6.19 8.88 1.29
C SER A 98 -7.53 9.13 0.62
N LEU A 99 -7.50 9.52 -0.65
CA LEU A 99 -8.73 9.66 -1.43
C LEU A 99 -9.27 8.30 -1.86
N GLY A 100 -8.41 7.30 -1.99
CA GLY A 100 -8.86 5.95 -2.34
C GLY A 100 -7.77 4.93 -2.21
N ASN A 101 -8.16 3.72 -1.80
CA ASN A 101 -7.26 2.59 -1.65
C ASN A 101 -7.75 1.43 -2.51
N GLN A 102 -6.84 0.79 -3.23
CA GLN A 102 -7.16 -0.28 -4.19
C GLN A 102 -6.19 -1.44 -4.05
N ILE A 103 -6.65 -2.62 -4.46
CA ILE A 103 -5.79 -3.80 -4.65
C ILE A 103 -5.77 -4.11 -6.15
N ILE A 104 -4.58 -4.28 -6.68
CA ILE A 104 -4.38 -4.58 -8.11
C ILE A 104 -3.37 -5.71 -8.21
N GLY A 105 -3.70 -6.76 -8.96
CA GLY A 105 -2.74 -7.84 -9.15
C GLY A 105 -3.29 -9.04 -9.90
N MET A 106 -2.46 -10.08 -9.98
CA MET A 106 -2.80 -11.33 -10.63
C MET A 106 -2.04 -12.50 -9.98
N ASP A 107 -2.64 -13.69 -10.05
CA ASP A 107 -2.06 -14.89 -9.41
C ASP A 107 -0.68 -15.27 -9.97
N SER A 108 -0.45 -15.00 -11.25
CA SER A 108 0.82 -15.32 -11.89
C SER A 108 1.93 -14.31 -11.61
N ASP A 109 1.63 -13.23 -10.87
CA ASP A 109 2.56 -12.16 -10.54
C ASP A 109 2.35 -11.79 -9.07
N VAL A 110 2.26 -10.49 -8.77
CA VAL A 110 2.09 -10.00 -7.41
C VAL A 110 0.80 -9.22 -7.29
N PHE A 111 0.34 -9.06 -6.05
CA PHE A 111 -0.74 -8.14 -5.71
C PHE A 111 -0.13 -6.93 -5.03
N ASP A 112 -0.52 -5.74 -5.49
CA ASP A 112 -0.11 -4.48 -4.91
C ASP A 112 -1.30 -3.79 -4.24
N VAL A 113 -1.02 -3.06 -3.16
CA VAL A 113 -1.96 -2.11 -2.58
C VAL A 113 -1.56 -0.71 -3.05
N HIS A 114 -2.55 0.07 -3.48
CA HIS A 114 -2.35 1.43 -3.95
C HIS A 114 -3.13 2.40 -3.08
N LEU A 115 -2.46 3.45 -2.60
CA LEU A 115 -3.07 4.56 -1.90
C LEU A 115 -2.94 5.79 -2.78
N GLU A 116 -4.08 6.37 -3.15
CA GLU A 116 -4.13 7.53 -4.02
C GLU A 116 -4.51 8.77 -3.23
N GLY A 117 -3.84 9.89 -3.48
CA GLY A 117 -4.19 11.16 -2.86
C GLY A 117 -3.97 11.21 -1.37
N VAL A 118 -2.84 10.71 -0.90
CA VAL A 118 -2.42 10.91 0.49
C VAL A 118 -2.04 12.38 0.69
N GLY A 119 -2.60 13.02 1.71
CA GLY A 119 -2.43 14.46 1.90
C GLY A 119 -1.07 14.86 2.44
N TYR A 120 -0.64 16.06 2.06
CA TYR A 120 0.50 16.72 2.64
C TYR A 120 0.03 17.56 3.83
N PRO A 121 0.85 17.81 4.85
CA PRO A 121 2.28 17.43 4.98
C PRO A 121 2.54 15.98 5.39
N PHE A 122 1.52 15.22 5.76
CA PHE A 122 1.70 13.84 6.21
C PHE A 122 2.51 13.00 5.21
N TYR A 123 2.21 13.13 3.91
CA TYR A 123 2.92 12.37 2.87
C TYR A 123 4.43 12.59 2.95
N ALA A 124 4.86 13.85 3.04
CA ALA A 124 6.29 14.16 3.08
C ALA A 124 6.95 13.67 4.37
N GLU A 125 6.23 13.72 5.48
CA GLU A 125 6.77 13.27 6.76
C GLU A 125 6.90 11.75 6.82
N GLU A 126 5.87 11.03 6.37
CA GLU A 126 5.86 9.56 6.42
C GLU A 126 6.72 8.96 5.31
N PHE A 127 6.68 9.55 4.12
CA PHE A 127 7.35 9.04 2.94
C PHE A 127 8.50 9.94 2.49
N LEU A 128 9.33 10.37 3.43
CA LEU A 128 10.43 11.28 3.17
C LEU A 128 11.38 10.75 2.10
N LYS A 129 11.70 9.47 2.14
CA LYS A 129 12.59 8.83 1.16
C LYS A 129 12.03 8.96 -0.26
N HIS A 130 10.73 8.74 -0.43
CA HIS A 130 10.09 8.87 -1.73
C HIS A 130 10.16 10.29 -2.27
N CYS A 131 9.94 11.28 -1.39
CA CYS A 131 10.05 12.68 -1.78
C CYS A 131 11.48 13.05 -2.15
N THR A 132 12.45 12.59 -1.38
CA THR A 132 13.87 12.84 -1.65
C THR A 132 14.30 12.21 -2.97
N ASP A 133 13.90 10.97 -3.21
CA ASP A 133 14.23 10.27 -4.46
C ASP A 133 13.64 10.98 -5.67
N TYR A 134 12.42 11.49 -5.54
CA TYR A 134 11.76 12.22 -6.61
C TYR A 134 12.51 13.55 -6.91
N GLU A 135 12.87 14.29 -5.86
CA GLU A 135 13.64 15.53 -6.02
C GLU A 135 14.99 15.25 -6.69
N ASP A 136 15.67 14.20 -6.29
CA ASP A 136 16.93 13.79 -6.89
C ASP A 136 16.76 13.42 -8.37
N PHE A 137 15.67 12.75 -8.70
CA PHE A 137 15.32 12.41 -10.08
C PHE A 137 15.16 13.69 -10.94
N LEU A 138 14.51 14.71 -10.40
CA LEU A 138 14.31 15.96 -11.13
C LEU A 138 15.61 16.74 -11.39
N LYS A 139 16.64 16.51 -10.59
CA LYS A 139 17.93 17.19 -10.72
C LYS A 139 18.86 16.56 -11.77
N LYS A 140 18.50 15.42 -12.32
CA LYS A 140 19.33 14.69 -13.30
C LYS A 140 19.22 15.24 -14.70
#